data_32770005d54d470c4cc06abc51983bc0
#
_entry.id   32770005d54d470c4cc06abc51983bc0
#
_cell.length_a   1.000
_cell.length_b   1.000
_cell.length_c   1.000
_cell.angle_alpha   90.00
_cell.angle_beta   90.00
_cell.angle_gamma   90.00
#
_symmetry.space_group_name_H-M   'P 1'
#
loop_
_entity.id
_entity.type
_entity.pdbx_description
1 polymer ?
#
loop_
_entity_poly.entity_id
_entity_poly.type
_entity_poly.pdbx_seq_one_letter_code
_entity_poly.pdbx_strand_id
1 'polypeptide(L)'
;MNVYDFDGTIYDGDSTVDFFFFALKRKPSLLLNVPHQAVGFLLYGLKKIKKTELKEYFFSFLSGIDTEELLDSFWEGHQRKLYPWYQKQQQADDIIISASPEFLLKPICQKLGINHLIASRVDPKSGKFLGENCRGEEKVKRLAAEYNVIHIDKFYSDSKSDLPLAQIADQAFFVKDGTLTHWEVQK
;
A
#
# COMPACT_ATOMS: atom_id res chain seq x y z
N MET A 1 5.65 -9.10 17.73
CA MET A 1 4.76 -8.47 16.75
C MET A 1 5.55 -8.21 15.47
N ASN A 2 5.05 -8.68 14.33
CA ASN A 2 5.71 -8.45 13.05
C ASN A 2 4.99 -7.33 12.28
N VAL A 3 5.74 -6.60 11.47
CA VAL A 3 5.22 -5.51 10.64
C VAL A 3 5.57 -5.79 9.18
N TYR A 4 4.60 -5.62 8.29
CA TYR A 4 4.76 -5.90 6.87
C TYR A 4 4.31 -4.70 6.03
N ASP A 5 5.10 -4.33 5.03
CA ASP A 5 4.57 -3.58 3.90
C ASP A 5 3.64 -4.49 3.07
N PHE A 6 2.83 -3.91 2.18
CA PHE A 6 1.84 -4.68 1.42
C PHE A 6 2.31 -4.97 0.00
N ASP A 7 2.37 -3.94 -0.84
CA ASP A 7 2.67 -4.06 -2.28
C ASP A 7 4.14 -4.43 -2.49
N GLY A 8 4.42 -5.38 -3.39
CA GLY A 8 5.77 -5.92 -3.61
C GLY A 8 6.31 -6.77 -2.45
N THR A 9 5.65 -6.77 -1.30
CA THR A 9 6.08 -7.46 -0.08
C THR A 9 5.24 -8.70 0.18
N ILE A 10 3.99 -8.56 0.63
CA ILE A 10 3.08 -9.71 0.82
C ILE A 10 2.17 -9.93 -0.38
N TYR A 11 2.02 -8.93 -1.24
CA TYR A 11 1.25 -8.95 -2.49
C TYR A 11 2.20 -8.83 -3.68
N ASP A 12 2.06 -9.71 -4.66
CA ASP A 12 2.86 -9.72 -5.90
C ASP A 12 2.38 -8.59 -6.84
N GLY A 13 3.07 -7.46 -6.81
CA GLY A 13 2.80 -6.27 -7.59
C GLY A 13 2.30 -5.07 -6.77
N ASP A 14 1.62 -4.14 -7.44
CA ASP A 14 1.02 -2.94 -6.86
C ASP A 14 -0.51 -3.06 -6.90
N SER A 15 -1.12 -3.22 -5.73
CA SER A 15 -2.57 -3.43 -5.60
C SER A 15 -3.39 -2.25 -6.14
N THR A 16 -2.85 -1.03 -6.05
CA THR A 16 -3.52 0.17 -6.54
C THR A 16 -3.54 0.21 -8.07
N VAL A 17 -2.43 -0.16 -8.69
CA VAL A 17 -2.32 -0.28 -10.15
C VAL A 17 -3.22 -1.40 -10.68
N ASP A 18 -3.21 -2.55 -10.00
CA ASP A 18 -4.09 -3.67 -10.35
C ASP A 18 -5.57 -3.30 -10.23
N PHE A 19 -5.93 -2.55 -9.18
CA PHE A 19 -7.31 -2.06 -9.00
C PHE A 19 -7.72 -1.09 -10.11
N PHE A 20 -6.82 -0.20 -10.53
CA PHE A 20 -7.07 0.69 -11.68
C PHE A 20 -7.37 -0.11 -12.95
N PHE A 21 -6.53 -1.09 -13.30
CA PHE A 21 -6.75 -1.91 -14.49
C PHE A 21 -8.00 -2.79 -14.39
N PHE A 22 -8.32 -3.27 -13.20
CA PHE A 22 -9.56 -4.00 -12.95
C PHE A 22 -10.80 -3.12 -13.16
N ALA A 23 -10.79 -1.89 -12.62
CA ALA A 23 -11.85 -0.92 -12.80
C ALA A 23 -11.99 -0.51 -14.28
N LEU A 24 -10.85 -0.28 -14.96
CA LEU A 24 -10.82 0.09 -16.38
C LEU A 24 -11.47 -0.97 -17.28
N LYS A 25 -11.24 -2.25 -17.01
CA LYS A 25 -11.88 -3.36 -17.75
C LYS A 25 -13.41 -3.36 -17.61
N ARG A 26 -13.93 -2.92 -16.45
CA ARG A 26 -15.38 -2.81 -16.20
C ARG A 26 -15.99 -1.52 -16.70
N LYS A 27 -15.22 -0.45 -16.67
CA LYS A 27 -15.65 0.90 -17.07
C LYS A 27 -14.61 1.55 -17.99
N PRO A 28 -14.62 1.24 -19.29
CA PRO A 28 -13.64 1.79 -20.24
C PRO A 28 -13.64 3.31 -20.35
N SER A 29 -14.74 3.99 -19.96
CA SER A 29 -14.80 5.46 -19.92
C SER A 29 -13.78 6.09 -18.97
N LEU A 30 -13.19 5.32 -18.05
CA LEU A 30 -12.06 5.78 -17.21
C LEU A 30 -10.83 6.18 -18.01
N LEU A 31 -10.70 5.74 -19.27
CA LEU A 31 -9.68 6.24 -20.20
C LEU A 31 -9.73 7.75 -20.40
N LEU A 32 -10.88 8.38 -20.18
CA LEU A 32 -11.01 9.85 -20.24
C LEU A 32 -10.21 10.57 -19.16
N ASN A 33 -9.81 9.88 -18.07
CA ASN A 33 -8.94 10.43 -17.04
C ASN A 33 -7.44 10.35 -17.39
N VAL A 34 -7.06 9.55 -18.39
CA VAL A 34 -5.65 9.35 -18.76
C VAL A 34 -4.92 10.64 -19.12
N PRO A 35 -5.49 11.60 -19.86
CA PRO A 35 -4.84 12.88 -20.12
C PRO A 35 -4.54 13.65 -18.84
N HIS A 36 -5.47 13.67 -17.87
CA HIS A 36 -5.25 14.30 -16.56
C HIS A 36 -4.14 13.60 -15.77
N GLN A 37 -4.15 12.27 -15.73
CA GLN A 37 -3.09 11.47 -15.09
C GLN A 37 -1.73 11.73 -15.74
N ALA A 38 -1.65 11.82 -17.08
CA ALA A 38 -0.42 12.11 -17.81
C ALA A 38 0.17 13.48 -17.45
N VAL A 39 -0.68 14.50 -17.22
CA VAL A 39 -0.26 15.82 -16.72
C VAL A 39 0.42 15.67 -15.35
N GLY A 40 -0.14 14.87 -14.44
CA GLY A 40 0.47 14.60 -13.13
C GLY A 40 1.86 13.97 -13.26
N PHE A 41 2.01 12.96 -14.12
CA PHE A 41 3.32 12.33 -14.38
C PHE A 41 4.33 13.31 -14.96
N LEU A 42 3.92 14.17 -15.90
CA LEU A 42 4.77 15.20 -16.48
C LEU A 42 5.23 16.21 -15.41
N LEU A 43 4.31 16.73 -14.61
CA LEU A 43 4.63 17.69 -13.55
C LEU A 43 5.56 17.10 -12.50
N TYR A 44 5.36 15.84 -12.14
CA TYR A 44 6.25 15.12 -11.22
C TYR A 44 7.64 14.91 -11.81
N GLY A 45 7.74 14.50 -13.09
CA GLY A 45 9.03 14.39 -13.80
C GLY A 45 9.78 15.71 -13.88
N LEU A 46 9.05 16.83 -14.00
CA LEU A 46 9.60 18.20 -13.94
C LEU A 46 9.86 18.70 -12.50
N LYS A 47 9.67 17.86 -11.49
CA LYS A 47 9.81 18.19 -10.05
C LYS A 47 8.94 19.36 -9.58
N LYS A 48 7.81 19.62 -10.26
CA LYS A 48 6.86 20.69 -9.91
C LYS A 48 5.83 20.29 -8.86
N ILE A 49 5.64 19.00 -8.67
CA ILE A 49 4.71 18.45 -7.67
C ILE A 49 5.38 17.34 -6.86
N LYS A 50 4.86 17.09 -5.65
CA LYS A 50 5.29 16.00 -4.77
C LYS A 50 4.67 14.66 -5.18
N LYS A 51 5.21 13.56 -4.63
CA LYS A 51 4.70 12.21 -4.89
C LYS A 51 3.24 12.01 -4.45
N THR A 52 2.80 12.67 -3.39
CA THR A 52 1.41 12.64 -2.92
C THR A 52 0.48 13.26 -3.96
N GLU A 53 0.84 14.43 -4.50
CA GLU A 53 0.06 15.09 -5.55
C GLU A 53 0.01 14.26 -6.84
N LEU A 54 1.14 13.64 -7.23
CA LEU A 54 1.15 12.68 -8.35
C LEU A 54 0.15 11.55 -8.13
N LYS A 55 0.10 10.98 -6.91
CA LYS A 55 -0.87 9.94 -6.57
C LYS A 55 -2.31 10.46 -6.68
N GLU A 56 -2.61 11.69 -6.29
CA GLU A 56 -3.94 12.28 -6.45
C GLU A 56 -4.33 12.43 -7.93
N TYR A 57 -3.39 12.83 -8.79
CA TYR A 57 -3.61 12.80 -10.23
C TYR A 57 -3.96 11.38 -10.72
N PHE A 58 -3.21 10.39 -10.27
CA PHE A 58 -3.47 8.99 -10.62
C PHE A 58 -4.84 8.53 -10.10
N PHE A 59 -5.18 8.85 -8.86
CA PHE A 59 -6.45 8.46 -8.21
C PHE A 59 -7.69 9.19 -8.76
N SER A 60 -7.53 10.14 -9.66
CA SER A 60 -8.68 10.83 -10.29
C SER A 60 -9.71 9.89 -10.92
N PHE A 61 -9.32 8.66 -11.28
CA PHE A 61 -10.24 7.65 -11.81
C PHE A 61 -11.30 7.20 -10.78
N LEU A 62 -11.02 7.34 -9.48
CA LEU A 62 -11.94 6.95 -8.41
C LEU A 62 -13.26 7.73 -8.48
N SER A 63 -13.24 8.99 -8.92
CA SER A 63 -14.47 9.79 -9.11
C SER A 63 -15.43 9.21 -10.14
N GLY A 64 -14.95 8.30 -10.97
CA GLY A 64 -15.72 7.66 -12.03
C GLY A 64 -16.32 6.31 -11.66
N ILE A 65 -16.09 5.78 -10.45
CA ILE A 65 -16.50 4.43 -10.05
C ILE A 65 -17.16 4.43 -8.68
N ASP A 66 -17.96 3.40 -8.42
CA ASP A 66 -18.34 3.01 -7.07
C ASP A 66 -17.29 2.02 -6.55
N THR A 67 -16.43 2.49 -5.65
CA THR A 67 -15.34 1.67 -5.12
C THR A 67 -15.85 0.52 -4.26
N GLU A 68 -16.92 0.72 -3.48
CA GLU A 68 -17.48 -0.31 -2.59
C GLU A 68 -18.00 -1.50 -3.39
N GLU A 69 -18.70 -1.22 -4.51
CA GLU A 69 -19.21 -2.26 -5.41
C GLU A 69 -18.08 -3.13 -6.02
N LEU A 70 -16.92 -2.53 -6.27
CA LEU A 70 -15.83 -3.19 -7.00
C LEU A 70 -14.85 -3.96 -6.10
N LEU A 71 -14.70 -3.57 -4.83
CA LEU A 71 -13.63 -4.06 -3.95
C LEU A 71 -13.72 -5.57 -3.70
N ASP A 72 -14.91 -6.10 -3.42
CA ASP A 72 -15.06 -7.53 -3.13
C ASP A 72 -14.69 -8.38 -4.34
N SER A 73 -15.23 -8.04 -5.52
CA SER A 73 -14.93 -8.77 -6.74
C SER A 73 -13.48 -8.58 -7.21
N PHE A 74 -12.85 -7.45 -6.89
CA PHE A 74 -11.42 -7.25 -7.10
C PHE A 74 -10.60 -8.23 -6.28
N TRP A 75 -10.83 -8.29 -4.96
CA TRP A 75 -10.06 -9.16 -4.08
C TRP A 75 -10.36 -10.64 -4.26
N GLU A 76 -11.57 -11.04 -4.71
CA GLU A 76 -11.85 -12.42 -5.11
C GLU A 76 -10.87 -12.92 -6.19
N GLY A 77 -10.58 -12.06 -7.18
CA GLY A 77 -9.66 -12.40 -8.26
C GLY A 77 -8.18 -12.22 -7.91
N HIS A 78 -7.85 -11.29 -7.02
CA HIS A 78 -6.47 -10.84 -6.79
C HIS A 78 -5.84 -11.38 -5.50
N GLN A 79 -6.60 -11.96 -4.56
CA GLN A 79 -6.04 -12.60 -3.37
C GLN A 79 -5.01 -13.71 -3.68
N ARG A 80 -5.10 -14.34 -4.86
CA ARG A 80 -4.13 -15.33 -5.36
C ARG A 80 -2.72 -14.76 -5.58
N LYS A 81 -2.58 -13.44 -5.62
CA LYS A 81 -1.30 -12.73 -5.72
C LYS A 81 -0.63 -12.53 -4.35
N LEU A 82 -1.27 -12.94 -3.26
CA LEU A 82 -0.61 -12.97 -1.96
C LEU A 82 0.46 -14.07 -1.94
N TYR A 83 1.66 -13.71 -1.55
CA TYR A 83 2.76 -14.67 -1.50
C TYR A 83 2.50 -15.79 -0.47
N PRO A 84 2.72 -17.06 -0.85
CA PRO A 84 2.48 -18.21 0.03
C PRO A 84 3.32 -18.19 1.31
N TRP A 85 4.50 -17.56 1.28
CA TRP A 85 5.35 -17.47 2.47
C TRP A 85 4.69 -16.63 3.57
N TYR A 86 4.01 -15.53 3.20
CA TYR A 86 3.28 -14.69 4.16
C TYR A 86 2.11 -15.46 4.76
N GLN A 87 1.28 -16.10 3.92
CA GLN A 87 0.11 -16.87 4.37
C GLN A 87 0.47 -17.98 5.36
N LYS A 88 1.69 -18.56 5.25
CA LYS A 88 2.17 -19.62 6.16
C LYS A 88 2.63 -19.10 7.52
N GLN A 89 3.05 -17.84 7.62
CA GLN A 89 3.63 -17.28 8.85
C GLN A 89 2.80 -16.17 9.48
N GLN A 90 1.74 -15.70 8.82
CA GLN A 90 0.91 -14.62 9.33
C GLN A 90 0.34 -14.94 10.72
N GLN A 91 0.21 -13.92 11.55
CA GLN A 91 -0.34 -13.99 12.89
C GLN A 91 -1.42 -12.92 13.06
N ALA A 92 -2.34 -13.13 14.00
CA ALA A 92 -3.46 -12.21 14.22
C ALA A 92 -3.03 -10.82 14.74
N ASP A 93 -1.85 -10.74 15.37
CA ASP A 93 -1.23 -9.52 15.89
C ASP A 93 -0.24 -8.86 14.92
N ASP A 94 -0.14 -9.37 13.68
CA ASP A 94 0.64 -8.73 12.63
C ASP A 94 0.05 -7.36 12.25
N ILE A 95 0.93 -6.40 11.96
CA ILE A 95 0.53 -5.08 11.46
C ILE A 95 0.90 -4.99 9.97
N ILE A 96 -0.10 -4.64 9.15
CA ILE A 96 0.13 -4.22 7.77
C ILE A 96 0.30 -2.70 7.76
N ILE A 97 1.41 -2.21 7.19
CA ILE A 97 1.68 -0.78 7.07
C ILE A 97 2.04 -0.41 5.63
N SER A 98 1.18 0.34 4.95
CA SER A 98 1.28 0.54 3.49
C SER A 98 1.03 1.97 3.05
N ALA A 99 1.69 2.35 1.95
CA ALA A 99 1.43 3.60 1.24
C ALA A 99 0.20 3.53 0.30
N SER A 100 -0.42 2.36 0.15
CA SER A 100 -1.65 2.17 -0.62
C SER A 100 -2.88 2.67 0.14
N PRO A 101 -4.01 2.94 -0.55
CA PRO A 101 -5.21 3.43 0.10
C PRO A 101 -5.80 2.46 1.12
N GLU A 102 -6.16 2.97 2.31
CA GLU A 102 -6.77 2.17 3.37
C GLU A 102 -8.04 1.45 2.92
N PHE A 103 -8.93 2.15 2.19
CA PHE A 103 -10.18 1.56 1.70
C PHE A 103 -9.94 0.36 0.78
N LEU A 104 -8.84 0.37 0.02
CA LEU A 104 -8.46 -0.72 -0.88
C LEU A 104 -7.97 -1.95 -0.10
N LEU A 105 -7.14 -1.74 0.92
CA LEU A 105 -6.51 -2.84 1.66
C LEU A 105 -7.38 -3.42 2.78
N LYS A 106 -8.29 -2.63 3.34
CA LYS A 106 -9.14 -3.05 4.45
C LYS A 106 -9.91 -4.36 4.18
N PRO A 107 -10.56 -4.56 3.02
CA PRO A 107 -11.30 -5.80 2.75
C PRO A 107 -10.39 -7.05 2.73
N ILE A 108 -9.19 -6.96 2.15
CA ILE A 108 -8.29 -8.10 2.13
C ILE A 108 -7.68 -8.39 3.50
N CYS A 109 -7.36 -7.37 4.28
CA CYS A 109 -6.92 -7.56 5.67
C CYS A 109 -8.00 -8.28 6.50
N GLN A 110 -9.27 -7.89 6.35
CA GLN A 110 -10.39 -8.58 7.00
C GLN A 110 -10.51 -10.04 6.58
N LYS A 111 -10.38 -10.34 5.28
CA LYS A 111 -10.40 -11.72 4.76
C LYS A 111 -9.24 -12.58 5.30
N LEU A 112 -8.10 -11.97 5.57
CA LEU A 112 -6.92 -12.62 6.15
C LEU A 112 -6.98 -12.71 7.68
N GLY A 113 -7.98 -12.12 8.34
CA GLY A 113 -8.05 -12.06 9.80
C GLY A 113 -7.04 -11.12 10.44
N ILE A 114 -6.48 -10.17 9.66
CA ILE A 114 -5.56 -9.14 10.14
C ILE A 114 -6.36 -7.94 10.66
N ASN A 115 -6.17 -7.63 11.94
CA ASN A 115 -6.91 -6.57 12.62
C ASN A 115 -6.20 -5.22 12.60
N HIS A 116 -4.92 -5.19 12.29
CA HIS A 116 -4.07 -4.00 12.40
C HIS A 116 -3.60 -3.55 11.01
N LEU A 117 -4.23 -2.49 10.50
CA LEU A 117 -3.91 -1.88 9.22
C LEU A 117 -3.62 -0.39 9.42
N ILE A 118 -2.42 0.03 9.04
CA ILE A 118 -2.02 1.42 8.89
C ILE A 118 -1.78 1.69 7.41
N ALA A 119 -2.60 2.52 6.78
CA ALA A 119 -2.50 2.78 5.34
C ALA A 119 -2.79 4.24 5.01
N SER A 120 -2.53 4.65 3.78
CA SER A 120 -2.81 6.02 3.37
C SER A 120 -4.31 6.29 3.39
N ARG A 121 -4.73 7.33 4.10
CA ARG A 121 -6.13 7.76 4.15
C ARG A 121 -6.44 8.53 2.88
N VAL A 122 -7.16 7.90 1.97
CA VAL A 122 -7.58 8.47 0.69
C VAL A 122 -9.09 8.40 0.61
N ASP A 123 -9.71 9.50 0.18
CA ASP A 123 -11.15 9.53 -0.09
C ASP A 123 -11.47 8.65 -1.31
N PRO A 124 -12.29 7.59 -1.14
CA PRO A 124 -12.58 6.65 -2.22
C PRO A 124 -13.41 7.24 -3.37
N LYS A 125 -14.00 8.41 -3.19
CA LYS A 125 -14.82 9.10 -4.21
C LYS A 125 -14.01 10.11 -5.02
N SER A 126 -13.13 10.86 -4.37
CA SER A 126 -12.37 11.93 -5.02
C SER A 126 -10.92 11.57 -5.32
N GLY A 127 -10.37 10.55 -4.67
CA GLY A 127 -8.96 10.19 -4.76
C GLY A 127 -8.02 11.14 -4.01
N LYS A 128 -8.56 12.06 -3.21
CA LYS A 128 -7.77 13.01 -2.44
C LYS A 128 -7.26 12.40 -1.14
N PHE A 129 -6.03 12.75 -0.77
CA PHE A 129 -5.49 12.36 0.52
C PHE A 129 -6.18 13.13 1.65
N LEU A 130 -6.59 12.40 2.71
CA LEU A 130 -7.17 12.94 3.94
C LEU A 130 -6.09 13.10 5.03
N GLY A 131 -4.83 13.21 4.64
CA GLY A 131 -3.66 13.34 5.49
C GLY A 131 -2.40 13.05 4.71
N GLU A 132 -1.30 12.80 5.42
CA GLU A 132 -0.03 12.49 4.79
C GLU A 132 -0.03 11.07 4.15
N ASN A 133 0.73 10.93 3.08
CA ASN A 133 0.97 9.63 2.46
C ASN A 133 1.77 8.73 3.41
N CYS A 134 1.25 7.57 3.76
CA CYS A 134 1.86 6.61 4.70
C CYS A 134 3.12 5.95 4.11
N ARG A 135 4.24 6.71 4.07
CA ARG A 135 5.50 6.29 3.45
C ARG A 135 6.71 6.81 4.22
N GLY A 136 7.76 5.99 4.30
CA GLY A 136 9.01 6.38 4.97
C GLY A 136 8.78 6.71 6.44
N GLU A 137 9.27 7.87 6.88
CA GLU A 137 9.11 8.35 8.28
C GLU A 137 7.66 8.43 8.75
N GLU A 138 6.72 8.69 7.85
CA GLU A 138 5.30 8.74 8.21
C GLU A 138 4.77 7.39 8.70
N LYS A 139 5.30 6.28 8.18
CA LYS A 139 4.97 4.94 8.69
C LYS A 139 5.37 4.80 10.17
N VAL A 140 6.59 5.24 10.53
CA VAL A 140 7.08 5.19 11.94
C VAL A 140 6.21 6.04 12.85
N LYS A 141 5.89 7.29 12.43
CA LYS A 141 5.05 8.20 13.22
C LYS A 141 3.67 7.59 13.49
N ARG A 142 3.04 6.99 12.47
CA ARG A 142 1.72 6.39 12.64
C ARG A 142 1.76 5.13 13.49
N LEU A 143 2.78 4.29 13.31
CA LEU A 143 2.95 3.10 14.14
C LEU A 143 3.05 3.50 15.62
N ALA A 144 3.87 4.51 15.94
CA ALA A 144 4.00 5.01 17.30
C ALA A 144 2.69 5.63 17.83
N ALA A 145 1.99 6.41 17.01
CA ALA A 145 0.78 7.10 17.42
C ALA A 145 -0.43 6.17 17.61
N GLU A 146 -0.58 5.16 16.75
CA GLU A 146 -1.76 4.28 16.75
C GLU A 146 -1.61 3.09 17.71
N TYR A 147 -0.39 2.59 17.90
CA TYR A 147 -0.14 1.39 18.72
C TYR A 147 0.81 1.63 19.90
N ASN A 148 1.32 2.85 20.07
CA ASN A 148 2.35 3.17 21.07
C ASN A 148 3.59 2.24 20.94
N VAL A 149 3.88 1.80 19.72
CA VAL A 149 4.96 0.86 19.40
C VAL A 149 6.18 1.63 18.94
N ILE A 150 7.29 1.40 19.63
CA ILE A 150 8.62 1.94 19.30
C ILE A 150 9.60 0.85 18.87
N HIS A 151 9.16 -0.42 18.90
CA HIS A 151 9.99 -1.58 18.64
C HIS A 151 9.22 -2.68 17.91
N ILE A 152 9.83 -3.29 16.89
CA ILE A 152 9.26 -4.30 16.01
C ILE A 152 10.15 -5.55 16.08
N ASP A 153 9.57 -6.74 16.23
CA ASP A 153 10.35 -7.99 16.22
C ASP A 153 10.90 -8.26 14.83
N LYS A 154 10.00 -8.28 13.82
CA LYS A 154 10.40 -8.50 12.43
C LYS A 154 9.71 -7.51 11.50
N PHE A 155 10.45 -6.95 10.57
CA PHE A 155 9.96 -6.05 9.55
C PHE A 155 10.24 -6.61 8.15
N TYR A 156 9.26 -6.50 7.25
CA TYR A 156 9.36 -6.98 5.87
C TYR A 156 8.94 -5.88 4.89
N SER A 157 9.79 -5.56 3.90
CA SER A 157 9.47 -4.59 2.85
C SER A 157 10.30 -4.83 1.59
N ASP A 158 9.75 -4.48 0.43
CA ASP A 158 10.44 -4.43 -0.86
C ASP A 158 11.09 -3.07 -1.12
N SER A 159 10.85 -2.08 -0.27
CA SER A 159 11.19 -0.68 -0.52
C SER A 159 12.25 -0.12 0.43
N LYS A 160 13.35 0.41 -0.14
CA LYS A 160 14.35 1.16 0.63
C LYS A 160 13.78 2.42 1.31
N SER A 161 12.61 2.92 0.88
CA SER A 161 11.96 4.04 1.56
C SER A 161 11.49 3.71 2.96
N ASP A 162 11.38 2.42 3.29
CA ASP A 162 10.94 1.92 4.59
C ASP A 162 12.12 1.63 5.54
N LEU A 163 13.32 2.11 5.17
CA LEU A 163 14.49 2.07 6.05
C LEU A 163 14.20 2.55 7.48
N PRO A 164 13.41 3.61 7.72
CA PRO A 164 13.10 4.04 9.09
C PRO A 164 12.41 2.96 9.94
N LEU A 165 11.51 2.15 9.36
CA LEU A 165 10.91 1.01 10.06
C LEU A 165 11.91 -0.14 10.26
N ALA A 166 12.74 -0.41 9.24
CA ALA A 166 13.77 -1.43 9.35
C ALA A 166 14.78 -1.13 10.47
N GLN A 167 15.07 0.16 10.73
CA GLN A 167 16.01 0.60 11.79
C GLN A 167 15.49 0.35 13.21
N ILE A 168 14.18 0.33 13.42
CA ILE A 168 13.55 0.09 14.72
C ILE A 168 13.11 -1.37 14.92
N ALA A 169 13.38 -2.24 13.95
CA ALA A 169 13.11 -3.67 14.03
C ALA A 169 14.33 -4.44 14.57
N ASP A 170 14.08 -5.55 15.28
CA ASP A 170 15.15 -6.48 15.67
C ASP A 170 15.77 -7.15 14.46
N GLN A 171 14.90 -7.60 13.57
CA GLN A 171 15.25 -8.22 12.31
C GLN A 171 14.49 -7.54 11.16
N ALA A 172 15.19 -7.14 10.12
CA ALA A 172 14.57 -6.62 8.92
C ALA A 172 14.84 -7.57 7.74
N PHE A 173 13.84 -7.73 6.88
CA PHE A 173 13.91 -8.55 5.69
C PHE A 173 13.53 -7.73 4.45
N PHE A 174 14.43 -7.72 3.47
CA PHE A 174 14.13 -7.15 2.17
C PHE A 174 13.47 -8.22 1.30
N VAL A 175 12.32 -7.89 0.71
CA VAL A 175 11.56 -8.80 -0.15
C VAL A 175 11.79 -8.39 -1.60
N LYS A 176 12.18 -9.36 -2.43
CA LYS A 176 12.29 -9.16 -3.87
C LYS A 176 11.67 -10.34 -4.60
N ASP A 177 10.65 -10.08 -5.39
CA ASP A 177 9.92 -11.11 -6.17
C ASP A 177 9.51 -12.30 -5.27
N GLY A 178 9.02 -12.00 -4.05
CA GLY A 178 8.62 -12.99 -3.05
C GLY A 178 9.76 -13.71 -2.34
N THR A 179 11.02 -13.40 -2.65
CA THR A 179 12.19 -13.97 -1.98
C THR A 179 12.63 -13.07 -0.84
N LEU A 180 12.83 -13.67 0.34
CA LEU A 180 13.25 -12.98 1.56
C LEU A 180 14.78 -12.99 1.65
N THR A 181 15.38 -11.82 1.88
CA THR A 181 16.79 -11.67 2.21
C THR A 181 16.92 -10.85 3.48
N HIS A 182 17.90 -11.17 4.34
CA HIS A 182 18.15 -10.37 5.53
C HIS A 182 18.56 -8.94 5.09
N TRP A 183 17.91 -7.94 5.67
CA TRP A 183 18.21 -6.55 5.40
C TRP A 183 19.17 -6.02 6.44
N GLU A 184 20.45 -5.96 6.10
CA GLU A 184 21.46 -5.35 6.96
C GLU A 184 21.23 -3.85 7.03
N VAL A 185 20.79 -3.39 8.19
CA VAL A 185 20.52 -1.98 8.46
C VAL A 185 21.56 -1.50 9.48
N GLN A 186 22.25 -0.42 9.13
CA GLN A 186 23.08 0.27 10.11
C GLN A 186 22.16 0.96 11.12
N LYS A 187 22.24 0.54 12.36
CA LYS A 187 21.49 1.10 13.50
C LYS A 187 22.18 2.32 14.07
#